data_0d833239c72a66f149073796104b4d1a
#
_entry.id   0d833239c72a66f149073796104b4d1a
#
_cell.length_a   1.000
_cell.length_b   1.000
_cell.length_c   1.000
_cell.angle_alpha   90.00
_cell.angle_beta   90.00
_cell.angle_gamma   90.00
#
_symmetry.space_group_name_H-M   'P 1'
#
loop_
_entity.id
_entity.type
_entity.pdbx_description
1 polymer ?
#
loop_
_entity_poly.entity_id
_entity_poly.type
_entity_poly.pdbx_seq_one_letter_code
_entity_poly.pdbx_strand_id
1 'polypeptide(L)' 'MSVTNTLQTVVDQLSQAFEDAQKCDSGNKSAGTRVRKTAQQAVNELKSLRKQVLESRNNK' A
#
# COMPACT_ATOMS: atom_id res chain seq x y z
N MET A 1 17.44 0.43 2.52
CA MET A 1 16.05 -0.05 2.50
C MET A 1 15.97 -1.40 1.82
N SER A 2 15.11 -2.25 2.31
CA SER A 2 14.97 -3.58 1.72
C SER A 2 13.63 -3.72 1.00
N VAL A 3 13.61 -4.56 -0.01
CA VAL A 3 12.40 -4.89 -0.74
C VAL A 3 11.37 -5.51 0.21
N THR A 4 11.83 -6.37 1.11
CA THR A 4 10.96 -7.01 2.10
C THR A 4 10.29 -5.98 3.00
N ASN A 5 11.04 -5.01 3.49
CA ASN A 5 10.48 -3.98 4.37
C ASN A 5 9.45 -3.12 3.64
N THR A 6 9.73 -2.77 2.39
CA THR A 6 8.78 -1.98 1.60
C THR A 6 7.50 -2.76 1.37
N LEU A 7 7.62 -4.04 1.04
CA LEU A 7 6.45 -4.89 0.84
C LEU A 7 5.65 -5.04 2.13
N GLN A 8 6.34 -5.19 3.27
CA GLN A 8 5.66 -5.30 4.56
C GLN A 8 4.86 -4.04 4.87
N THR A 9 5.41 -2.87 4.54
CA THR A 9 4.70 -1.61 4.71
C THR A 9 3.40 -1.60 3.92
N VAL A 10 3.45 -2.07 2.67
CA VAL A 10 2.24 -2.15 1.82
C VAL A 10 1.22 -3.10 2.43
N VAL A 11 1.68 -4.27 2.89
CA VAL A 11 0.79 -5.25 3.51
C VAL A 11 0.09 -4.65 4.73
N ASP A 12 0.85 -3.94 5.57
CA ASP A 12 0.29 -3.31 6.77
C ASP A 12 -0.74 -2.24 6.42
N GLN A 13 -0.44 -1.41 5.40
CA GLN A 13 -1.36 -0.39 4.94
C GLN A 13 -2.67 -1.00 4.44
N LEU A 14 -2.57 -2.06 3.65
CA LEU A 14 -3.75 -2.72 3.10
C LEU A 14 -4.54 -3.44 4.18
N SER A 15 -3.86 -4.01 5.17
CA SER A 15 -4.54 -4.64 6.30
C SER A 15 -5.39 -3.64 7.08
N GLN A 16 -4.86 -2.45 7.31
CA GLN A 16 -5.61 -1.39 7.98
C GLN A 16 -6.77 -0.92 7.12
N ALA A 17 -6.55 -0.80 5.81
CA ALA A 17 -7.59 -0.36 4.90
C ALA A 17 -8.74 -1.37 4.78
N PHE A 18 -8.49 -2.63 5.11
CA PHE A 18 -9.51 -3.66 5.02
C PHE A 18 -10.72 -3.33 5.92
N GLU A 19 -10.48 -2.89 7.14
CA GLU A 19 -11.55 -2.50 8.04
C GLU A 19 -12.34 -1.31 7.50
N ASP A 20 -11.62 -0.31 6.98
CA ASP A 20 -12.26 0.86 6.37
C ASP A 20 -13.06 0.46 5.14
N ALA A 21 -12.58 -0.51 4.37
CA ALA A 21 -13.32 -1.00 3.21
C ALA A 21 -14.65 -1.61 3.62
N GLN A 22 -14.67 -2.39 4.70
CA GLN A 22 -15.90 -2.97 5.22
C GLN A 22 -16.88 -1.88 5.67
N LYS A 23 -16.38 -0.85 6.33
CA LYS A 23 -17.21 0.28 6.76
C LYS A 23 -17.75 1.06 5.57
N CYS A 24 -16.92 1.21 4.53
CA CYS A 24 -17.33 1.89 3.30
C CYS A 24 -18.49 1.14 2.64
N ASP A 25 -18.39 -0.19 2.57
CA ASP A 25 -19.44 -1.01 2.01
C ASP A 25 -20.76 -0.88 2.79
N SER A 26 -20.66 -0.57 4.09
CA SER A 26 -21.81 -0.34 4.95
C SER A 26 -22.38 1.08 4.85
N GLY A 27 -21.78 1.92 4.00
CA GLY A 27 -22.27 3.28 3.76
C GLY A 27 -21.50 4.38 4.47
N ASN A 28 -20.38 4.08 5.09
CA ASN A 28 -19.58 5.10 5.79
C ASN A 28 -18.68 5.84 4.78
N LYS A 29 -19.04 7.09 4.47
CA LYS A 29 -18.33 7.89 3.47
C LYS A 29 -16.91 8.24 3.89
N SER A 30 -16.71 8.53 5.17
CA SER A 30 -15.37 8.84 5.68
C SER A 30 -14.42 7.65 5.52
N ALA A 31 -14.93 6.44 5.73
CA ALA A 31 -14.14 5.23 5.53
C ALA A 31 -13.75 5.08 4.05
N GLY A 32 -14.66 5.42 3.13
CA GLY A 32 -14.37 5.38 1.71
C GLY A 32 -13.24 6.32 1.32
N THR A 33 -13.24 7.52 1.89
CA THR A 33 -12.16 8.48 1.65
C THR A 33 -10.82 7.93 2.14
N ARG A 34 -10.81 7.30 3.31
CA ARG A 34 -9.57 6.70 3.84
C ARG A 34 -9.08 5.54 2.97
N VAL A 35 -10.00 4.72 2.46
CA VAL A 35 -9.63 3.62 1.55
C VAL A 35 -8.94 4.17 0.30
N ARG A 36 -9.52 5.20 -0.31
CA ARG A 36 -8.95 5.80 -1.53
C ARG A 36 -7.56 6.36 -1.25
N LYS A 37 -7.39 7.03 -0.13
CA LYS A 37 -6.09 7.61 0.24
C LYS A 37 -5.05 6.51 0.47
N THR A 38 -5.43 5.47 1.18
CA THR A 38 -4.53 4.34 1.44
C THR A 38 -4.17 3.63 0.15
N ALA A 39 -5.13 3.44 -0.74
CA ALA A 39 -4.89 2.81 -2.04
C ALA A 39 -3.87 3.61 -2.85
N GLN A 40 -3.98 4.94 -2.85
CA GLN A 40 -3.02 5.78 -3.56
C GLN A 40 -1.62 5.67 -2.96
N GLN A 41 -1.53 5.65 -1.64
CA GLN A 41 -0.25 5.47 -0.96
C GLN A 41 0.36 4.12 -1.31
N ALA A 42 -0.46 3.07 -1.33
CA ALA A 42 0.01 1.73 -1.69
C ALA A 42 0.54 1.69 -3.12
N VAL A 43 -0.12 2.36 -4.05
CA VAL A 43 0.35 2.45 -5.44
C VAL A 43 1.73 3.10 -5.49
N ASN A 44 1.92 4.18 -4.76
CA ASN A 44 3.20 4.88 -4.73
C ASN A 44 4.31 3.99 -4.14
N GLU A 45 3.99 3.27 -3.07
CA GLU A 45 4.94 2.35 -2.45
C GLU A 45 5.30 1.21 -3.39
N LEU A 46 4.32 0.69 -4.14
CA LEU A 46 4.56 -0.39 -5.09
C LEU A 46 5.43 0.07 -6.25
N LYS A 47 5.29 1.31 -6.69
CA LYS A 47 6.17 1.86 -7.71
C LYS A 47 7.61 1.93 -7.20
N SER A 48 7.79 2.37 -5.95
CA SER A 48 9.11 2.39 -5.32
C SER A 48 9.68 0.99 -5.19
N LEU A 49 8.83 0.02 -4.85
CA LEU A 49 9.23 -1.37 -4.72
C LEU A 49 9.79 -1.91 -6.04
N ARG A 50 9.09 -1.64 -7.14
CA ARG A 50 9.56 -2.08 -8.46
C ARG A 50 10.92 -1.50 -8.78
N LYS A 51 11.12 -0.22 -8.48
CA LYS A 51 12.39 0.44 -8.69
C LYS A 51 13.49 -0.19 -7.84
N GLN A 52 13.20 -0.48 -6.58
CA GLN A 52 14.15 -1.13 -5.68
C GLN A 52 14.59 -2.50 -6.22
N VAL A 53 13.64 -3.27 -6.75
CA VAL A 53 13.95 -4.58 -7.33
C VAL A 53 14.88 -4.43 -8.52
N LEU A 54 14.60 -3.46 -9.41
CA LEU A 54 15.44 -3.22 -10.57
C LEU A 54 16.84 -2.79 -10.18
N GLU A 55 16.94 -1.89 -9.20
CA GLU A 55 18.24 -1.41 -8.72
C GLU A 55 19.04 -2.54 -8.08
N SER A 56 18.37 -3.38 -7.32
CA SER A 56 19.02 -4.53 -6.69
C SER A 56 19.59 -5.48 -7.73
N ARG A 57 18.88 -5.70 -8.83
CA ARG A 57 19.35 -6.57 -9.91
C ARG A 57 20.54 -5.96 -10.65
N ASN A 58 20.54 -4.65 -10.79
CA ASN A 58 21.59 -3.95 -11.53
C ASN A 58 22.88 -3.82 -10.73
N ASN A 59 22.83 -4.03 -9.43
CA ASN A 59 23.99 -3.87 -8.55
C ASN A 59 24.83 -5.12 -8.42
N LYS A 60 24.58 -6.14 -9.19
CA LYS A 60 25.35 -7.37 -9.13
C LYS A 60 26.61 -7.30 -9.99
#